data_60f937d9ca0a98d1a960761a67b5fcef
#
_entry.id   60f937d9ca0a98d1a960761a67b5fcef
#
_cell.length_a   1.000
_cell.length_b   1.000
_cell.length_c   1.000
_cell.angle_alpha   90.00
_cell.angle_beta   90.00
_cell.angle_gamma   90.00
#
_symmetry.space_group_name_H-M   'P 1'
#
loop_
_entity.id
_entity.type
_entity.pdbx_description
1 polymer ?
#
loop_
_entity_poly.entity_id
_entity_poly.type
_entity_poly.pdbx_seq_one_letter_code
_entity_poly.pdbx_strand_id
1 'polypeptide(L)'
;MSIRKRSDREYAAHLQGTLDLLILRTLVFGPQHGQGIARAIQKQSENVLIVDHGSLYPALQRIEDRGFISAEWGVSENNRKARFYALTRKGRNELTREESEWRRIAAAIGRVLDTQPRKA
;
A
#
# COMPACT_ATOMS: atom_id res chain seq x y z
N MET A 1 11.21 9.44 22.47
CA MET A 1 12.25 8.72 21.76
C MET A 1 12.40 9.25 20.36
N SER A 2 13.35 10.10 20.20
CA SER A 2 13.57 10.77 18.93
C SER A 2 13.98 9.81 17.81
N ILE A 3 14.79 8.79 18.13
CA ILE A 3 15.23 7.80 17.15
C ILE A 3 14.04 7.03 16.59
N ARG A 4 13.13 6.61 17.46
CA ARG A 4 11.94 5.86 17.04
C ARG A 4 11.03 6.71 16.17
N LYS A 5 10.81 7.97 16.56
CA LYS A 5 10.01 8.90 15.80
C LYS A 5 10.58 9.14 14.42
N ARG A 6 11.89 9.30 14.36
CA ARG A 6 12.60 9.54 13.11
C ARG A 6 12.51 8.32 12.21
N SER A 7 12.69 7.13 12.75
CA SER A 7 12.54 5.88 12.00
C SER A 7 11.15 5.74 11.43
N ASP A 8 10.13 6.10 12.21
CA ASP A 8 8.75 6.03 11.74
C ASP A 8 8.51 6.95 10.56
N ARG A 9 9.07 8.16 10.60
CA ARG A 9 8.95 9.10 9.48
C ARG A 9 9.68 8.61 8.24
N GLU A 10 10.89 8.13 8.41
CA GLU A 10 11.67 7.59 7.31
C GLU A 10 10.97 6.40 6.69
N TYR A 11 10.42 5.54 7.52
CA TYR A 11 9.70 4.36 7.07
C TYR A 11 8.46 4.75 6.28
N ALA A 12 7.69 5.72 6.79
CA ALA A 12 6.51 6.20 6.08
C ALA A 12 6.88 6.80 4.73
N ALA A 13 7.97 7.56 4.67
CA ALA A 13 8.43 8.15 3.41
C ALA A 13 8.82 7.08 2.40
N HIS A 14 9.53 6.04 2.84
CA HIS A 14 9.91 4.93 1.96
C HIS A 14 8.69 4.16 1.48
N LEU A 15 7.69 3.99 2.34
CA LEU A 15 6.48 3.27 1.99
C LEU A 15 5.54 4.07 1.10
N GLN A 16 5.69 5.39 1.05
CA GLN A 16 4.73 6.21 0.32
C GLN A 16 4.56 5.77 -1.14
N GLY A 17 5.65 5.44 -1.80
CA GLY A 17 5.60 4.97 -3.18
C GLY A 17 5.00 3.59 -3.33
N THR A 18 5.08 2.75 -2.30
CA THR A 18 4.56 1.38 -2.34
C THR A 18 3.18 1.26 -1.71
N LEU A 19 2.77 2.23 -0.87
CA LEU A 19 1.47 2.17 -0.22
C LEU A 19 0.34 2.17 -1.24
N ASP A 20 0.43 3.02 -2.25
CA ASP A 20 -0.58 3.07 -3.32
C ASP A 20 -0.71 1.70 -3.99
N LEU A 21 0.41 1.07 -4.30
CA LEU A 21 0.45 -0.27 -4.88
C LEU A 21 -0.26 -1.29 -3.98
N LEU A 22 0.04 -1.24 -2.68
CA LEU A 22 -0.55 -2.18 -1.72
C LEU A 22 -2.05 -1.99 -1.59
N ILE A 23 -2.52 -0.74 -1.58
CA ILE A 23 -3.95 -0.45 -1.54
C ILE A 23 -4.64 -1.02 -2.77
N LEU A 24 -4.10 -0.74 -3.96
CA LEU A 24 -4.68 -1.24 -5.20
C LEU A 24 -4.73 -2.77 -5.21
N ARG A 25 -3.66 -3.41 -4.76
CA ARG A 25 -3.60 -4.87 -4.73
C ARG A 25 -4.65 -5.47 -3.78
N THR A 26 -4.84 -4.85 -2.62
CA THR A 26 -5.85 -5.30 -1.67
C THR A 26 -7.25 -5.30 -2.29
N LEU A 27 -7.53 -4.30 -3.12
CA LEU A 27 -8.86 -4.14 -3.71
C LEU A 27 -9.13 -5.09 -4.87
N VAL A 28 -8.15 -5.87 -5.30
CA VAL A 28 -8.36 -6.94 -6.27
C VAL A 28 -9.37 -7.97 -5.75
N PHE A 29 -9.41 -8.16 -4.44
CA PHE A 29 -10.29 -9.15 -3.82
C PHE A 29 -11.71 -8.64 -3.59
N GLY A 30 -11.99 -7.40 -3.96
CA GLY A 30 -13.32 -6.81 -3.84
C GLY A 30 -13.29 -5.48 -3.08
N PRO A 31 -14.40 -4.78 -3.06
CA PRO A 31 -14.48 -3.50 -2.34
C PRO A 31 -14.18 -3.66 -0.87
N GLN A 32 -13.54 -2.65 -0.28
CA GLN A 32 -13.17 -2.65 1.12
C GLN A 32 -13.08 -1.23 1.65
N HIS A 33 -13.41 -1.04 2.92
CA HIS A 33 -13.25 0.25 3.58
C HIS A 33 -11.80 0.41 4.08
N GLY A 34 -11.45 1.64 4.49
CA GLY A 34 -10.06 1.97 4.81
C GLY A 34 -9.44 1.10 5.88
N GLN A 35 -10.14 0.88 7.00
CA GLN A 35 -9.62 0.02 8.05
C GLN A 35 -9.40 -1.42 7.59
N GLY A 36 -10.30 -1.93 6.76
CA GLY A 36 -10.16 -3.26 6.21
C GLY A 36 -8.97 -3.38 5.29
N ILE A 37 -8.70 -2.32 4.51
CA ILE A 37 -7.52 -2.29 3.65
C ILE A 37 -6.25 -2.35 4.50
N ALA A 38 -6.18 -1.51 5.54
CA ALA A 38 -5.00 -1.48 6.43
C ALA A 38 -4.79 -2.83 7.11
N ARG A 39 -5.86 -3.46 7.60
CA ARG A 39 -5.77 -4.77 8.24
C ARG A 39 -5.32 -5.85 7.26
N ALA A 40 -5.80 -5.79 6.02
CA ALA A 40 -5.41 -6.76 5.01
C ALA A 40 -3.91 -6.66 4.70
N ILE A 41 -3.41 -5.44 4.56
CA ILE A 41 -1.98 -5.22 4.33
C ILE A 41 -1.15 -5.76 5.49
N GLN A 42 -1.57 -5.48 6.72
CA GLN A 42 -0.87 -5.96 7.90
C GLN A 42 -0.87 -7.49 7.95
N LYS A 43 -2.02 -8.09 7.78
CA LYS A 43 -2.16 -9.55 7.84
C LYS A 43 -1.37 -10.24 6.74
N GLN A 44 -1.48 -9.76 5.51
CA GLN A 44 -0.82 -10.40 4.37
C GLN A 44 0.69 -10.22 4.41
N SER A 45 1.18 -9.19 5.06
CA SER A 45 2.62 -8.98 5.25
C SER A 45 3.14 -9.64 6.54
N GLU A 46 2.33 -10.43 7.21
CA GLU A 46 2.67 -11.10 8.46
C GLU A 46 3.17 -10.10 9.51
N ASN A 47 2.44 -9.00 9.62
CA ASN A 47 2.67 -7.93 10.59
C ASN A 47 3.94 -7.11 10.35
N VAL A 48 4.58 -7.27 9.19
CA VAL A 48 5.75 -6.46 8.85
C VAL A 48 5.35 -5.05 8.46
N LEU A 49 4.27 -4.91 7.69
CA LEU A 49 3.81 -3.62 7.21
C LEU A 49 2.57 -3.19 7.99
N ILE A 50 2.72 -2.13 8.77
CA ILE A 50 1.63 -1.56 9.55
C ILE A 50 1.33 -0.17 8.99
N VAL A 51 0.11 0.01 8.50
CA VAL A 51 -0.29 1.25 7.85
C VAL A 51 -1.10 2.09 8.84
N ASP A 52 -0.60 3.27 9.15
CA ASP A 52 -1.31 4.17 10.03
C ASP A 52 -2.34 5.01 9.26
N HIS A 53 -3.29 5.57 10.00
CA HIS A 53 -4.37 6.34 9.39
C HIS A 53 -3.86 7.64 8.76
N GLY A 54 -2.80 8.20 9.32
CA GLY A 54 -2.19 9.42 8.79
C GLY A 54 -1.64 9.26 7.39
N SER A 55 -1.20 8.06 7.04
CA SER A 55 -0.71 7.75 5.69
C SER A 55 -1.81 7.19 4.80
N LEU A 56 -2.71 6.40 5.37
CA LEU A 56 -3.73 5.67 4.62
C LEU A 56 -4.72 6.60 3.92
N TYR A 57 -5.35 7.50 4.68
CA TYR A 57 -6.44 8.29 4.12
C TYR A 57 -5.98 9.30 3.09
N PRO A 58 -4.84 9.98 3.25
CA PRO A 58 -4.31 10.79 2.15
C PRO A 58 -3.98 9.97 0.91
N ALA A 59 -3.49 8.74 1.08
CA ALA A 59 -3.21 7.88 -0.07
C ALA A 59 -4.50 7.50 -0.80
N LEU A 60 -5.54 7.12 -0.05
CA LEU A 60 -6.84 6.80 -0.65
C LEU A 60 -7.40 7.99 -1.43
N GLN A 61 -7.31 9.19 -0.85
CA GLN A 61 -7.78 10.39 -1.53
C GLN A 61 -7.00 10.63 -2.82
N ARG A 62 -5.69 10.48 -2.76
CA ARG A 62 -4.81 10.72 -3.91
C ARG A 62 -5.12 9.77 -5.06
N ILE A 63 -5.28 8.48 -4.78
CA ILE A 63 -5.55 7.51 -5.84
C ILE A 63 -6.99 7.56 -6.32
N GLU A 64 -7.92 8.00 -5.47
CA GLU A 64 -9.29 8.27 -5.90
C GLU A 64 -9.33 9.46 -6.86
N ASP A 65 -8.61 10.52 -6.53
CA ASP A 65 -8.54 11.73 -7.38
C ASP A 65 -7.96 11.41 -8.74
N ARG A 66 -7.09 10.42 -8.82
CA ARG A 66 -6.49 10.00 -10.09
C ARG A 66 -7.37 9.01 -10.86
N GLY A 67 -8.50 8.64 -10.29
CA GLY A 67 -9.45 7.76 -10.97
C GLY A 67 -9.11 6.28 -10.88
N PHE A 68 -8.19 5.90 -10.00
CA PHE A 68 -7.78 4.50 -9.86
C PHE A 68 -8.72 3.70 -8.98
N ILE A 69 -9.44 4.37 -8.09
CA ILE A 69 -10.46 3.74 -7.26
C ILE A 69 -11.70 4.63 -7.24
N SER A 70 -12.84 4.01 -6.99
CA SER A 70 -14.10 4.69 -6.73
C SER A 70 -14.54 4.42 -5.30
N ALA A 71 -15.42 5.25 -4.77
CA ALA A 71 -15.85 5.11 -3.40
C ALA A 71 -17.37 5.20 -3.29
N GLU A 72 -17.94 4.38 -2.42
CA GLU A 72 -19.36 4.40 -2.10
C GLU A 72 -19.55 4.24 -0.60
N TRP A 73 -20.58 4.87 -0.07
CA TRP A 73 -20.92 4.67 1.33
C TRP A 73 -21.61 3.33 1.52
N GLY A 74 -21.25 2.66 2.61
CA GLY A 74 -21.83 1.38 2.96
C GLY A 74 -21.78 1.19 4.47
N VAL A 75 -21.99 -0.06 4.90
CA VAL A 75 -21.99 -0.41 6.32
C VAL A 75 -20.93 -1.48 6.54
N SER A 76 -20.01 -1.22 7.47
CA SER A 76 -18.94 -2.15 7.80
C SER A 76 -19.49 -3.29 8.68
N GLU A 77 -18.64 -4.31 8.92
CA GLU A 77 -19.00 -5.43 9.78
C GLU A 77 -19.28 -5.02 11.22
N ASN A 78 -18.82 -3.84 11.62
CA ASN A 78 -19.12 -3.27 12.95
C ASN A 78 -20.41 -2.44 12.95
N ASN A 79 -21.21 -2.57 11.90
CA ASN A 79 -22.46 -1.83 11.74
C ASN A 79 -22.25 -0.32 11.75
N ARG A 80 -21.13 0.13 11.20
CA ARG A 80 -20.79 1.55 11.11
C ARG A 80 -20.78 2.00 9.66
N LYS A 81 -21.21 3.23 9.44
CA LYS A 81 -21.14 3.84 8.12
C LYS A 81 -19.69 4.03 7.73
N ALA A 82 -19.34 3.58 6.53
CA ALA A 82 -17.97 3.65 6.04
C ALA A 82 -17.96 3.82 4.53
N ARG A 83 -16.89 4.47 4.03
CA ARG A 83 -16.66 4.52 2.58
C ARG A 83 -15.98 3.24 2.14
N PHE A 84 -16.56 2.61 1.13
CA PHE A 84 -15.98 1.41 0.52
C PHE A 84 -15.35 1.79 -0.80
N TYR A 85 -14.13 1.34 -0.99
CA TYR A 85 -13.33 1.64 -2.18
C TYR A 85 -13.28 0.42 -3.08
N ALA A 86 -13.31 0.65 -4.37
CA ALA A 86 -13.24 -0.43 -5.37
C ALA A 86 -12.31 -0.02 -6.50
N LEU A 87 -11.62 -0.99 -7.08
CA LEU A 87 -10.78 -0.73 -8.25
C LEU A 87 -11.62 -0.34 -9.44
N THR A 88 -11.17 0.68 -10.17
CA THR A 88 -11.69 0.99 -11.49
C THR A 88 -10.86 0.23 -12.53
N ARG A 89 -11.31 0.26 -13.80
CA ARG A 89 -10.52 -0.30 -14.90
C ARG A 89 -9.15 0.38 -14.96
N LYS A 90 -9.13 1.71 -14.83
CA LYS A 90 -7.89 2.48 -14.81
C LYS A 90 -7.00 2.04 -13.67
N GLY A 91 -7.59 1.78 -12.50
CA GLY A 91 -6.84 1.30 -11.35
C GLY A 91 -6.24 -0.08 -11.57
N ARG A 92 -6.95 -0.97 -12.24
CA ARG A 92 -6.41 -2.30 -12.57
C ARG A 92 -5.21 -2.20 -13.49
N ASN A 93 -5.28 -1.33 -14.48
CA ASN A 93 -4.16 -1.11 -15.40
C ASN A 93 -2.96 -0.51 -14.67
N GLU A 94 -3.22 0.44 -13.77
CA GLU A 94 -2.17 1.06 -12.98
C GLU A 94 -1.52 0.04 -12.04
N LEU A 95 -2.32 -0.82 -11.43
CA LEU A 95 -1.80 -1.87 -10.56
C LEU A 95 -0.83 -2.78 -11.31
N THR A 96 -1.20 -3.23 -12.51
CA THR A 96 -0.34 -4.08 -13.31
C THR A 96 0.99 -3.41 -13.62
N ARG A 97 0.94 -2.13 -13.99
CA ARG A 97 2.14 -1.36 -14.30
C ARG A 97 3.03 -1.20 -13.07
N GLU A 98 2.45 -0.81 -11.96
CA GLU A 98 3.21 -0.56 -10.73
C GLU A 98 3.78 -1.85 -10.15
N GLU A 99 3.03 -2.93 -10.22
CA GLU A 99 3.51 -4.22 -9.73
C GLU A 99 4.71 -4.69 -10.53
N SER A 100 4.67 -4.58 -11.85
CA SER A 100 5.78 -4.94 -12.71
C SER A 100 7.02 -4.11 -12.39
N GLU A 101 6.83 -2.82 -12.23
CA GLU A 101 7.92 -1.90 -11.92
C GLU A 101 8.54 -2.23 -10.58
N TRP A 102 7.70 -2.47 -9.58
CA TRP A 102 8.18 -2.79 -8.24
C TRP A 102 8.98 -4.09 -8.22
N ARG A 103 8.49 -5.13 -8.90
CA ARG A 103 9.19 -6.42 -8.93
C ARG A 103 10.53 -6.30 -9.64
N ARG A 104 10.59 -5.49 -10.69
CA ARG A 104 11.84 -5.24 -11.41
C ARG A 104 12.87 -4.55 -10.51
N ILE A 105 12.46 -3.53 -9.79
CA ILE A 105 13.33 -2.80 -8.88
C ILE A 105 13.76 -3.68 -7.71
N ALA A 106 12.83 -4.42 -7.12
CA ALA A 106 13.14 -5.31 -6.01
C ALA A 106 14.17 -6.37 -6.41
N ALA A 107 14.02 -6.94 -7.60
CA ALA A 107 14.98 -7.91 -8.10
C ALA A 107 16.36 -7.29 -8.32
N ALA A 108 16.40 -6.07 -8.85
CA ALA A 108 17.66 -5.36 -9.06
C ALA A 108 18.35 -5.06 -7.72
N ILE A 109 17.60 -4.63 -6.73
CA ILE A 109 18.14 -4.37 -5.39
C ILE A 109 18.70 -5.69 -4.82
N GLY A 110 17.94 -6.78 -4.96
CA GLY A 110 18.41 -8.09 -4.49
C GLY A 110 19.74 -8.47 -5.10
N ARG A 111 19.90 -8.25 -6.41
CA ARG A 111 21.18 -8.58 -7.08
C ARG A 111 22.34 -7.78 -6.48
N VAL A 112 22.12 -6.50 -6.20
CA VAL A 112 23.15 -5.68 -5.58
C VAL A 112 23.50 -6.18 -4.18
N LEU A 113 22.48 -6.51 -3.39
CA LEU A 113 22.68 -7.01 -2.03
C LEU A 113 23.38 -8.36 -2.00
N ASP A 114 23.17 -9.17 -3.02
CA ASP A 114 23.75 -10.51 -3.09
C ASP A 114 25.17 -10.52 -3.65
N THR A 115 25.67 -9.37 -4.10
CA THR A 115 27.05 -9.27 -4.60
C THR A 115 28.01 -9.51 -3.46
N GLN A 116 28.95 -10.42 -3.69
CA GLN A 116 29.93 -10.78 -2.67
C GLN A 116 31.14 -9.87 -2.73
N PRO A 117 31.74 -9.55 -1.56
CA PRO A 117 32.98 -8.78 -1.55
C PRO A 117 34.09 -9.56 -2.24
N ARG A 118 34.92 -8.85 -2.97
CA ARG A 118 36.07 -9.48 -3.61
C ARG A 118 37.09 -9.85 -2.54
N LYS A 119 37.67 -11.04 -2.67
CA LYS A 119 38.74 -11.44 -1.76
C LYS A 119 39.96 -10.58 -2.00
N ALA A 120 40.53 -10.09 -0.92
CA ALA A 120 41.72 -9.25 -0.99
C ALA A 120 42.96 -10.08 -1.39
#